data_02aaf8aa37c234008d99a6c2e4750661
#
_entry.id   02aaf8aa37c234008d99a6c2e4750661
#
_cell.length_a   1.000
_cell.length_b   1.000
_cell.length_c   1.000
_cell.angle_alpha   90.00
_cell.angle_beta   90.00
_cell.angle_gamma   90.00
#
_symmetry.space_group_name_H-M   'P 1'
#
loop_
_entity.id
_entity.type
_entity.pdbx_description
1 polymer ?
#
loop_
_entity_poly.entity_id
_entity_poly.type
_entity_poly.pdbx_seq_one_letter_code
_entity_poly.pdbx_strand_id
1 'polypeptide(L)'
;ELNPYSFFGVGLAENMDDTQTLMNGFMRMSVDNAVLSGNLLIEVDETNLVPGQDLSVYPGKVFRRQGGAPGQAIFGTKFPNVSNENLQLFDKARQLADESTGFPSFAHGQTGVQGVGRTASGISMLMNAAAGSIKTVIKNVDDYLLKPLGEGMFRFNMQFNFDPKIRGD
;
A
#
# COMPACT_ATOMS: atom_id res chain seq x y z
N GLU A 1 18.41 4.23 -6.82
CA GLU A 1 19.67 4.21 -6.04
C GLU A 1 20.83 3.67 -6.88
N LEU A 2 22.06 4.14 -6.58
CA LEU A 2 23.25 3.62 -7.25
C LEU A 2 23.61 2.26 -6.67
N ASN A 3 23.77 1.26 -7.54
CA ASN A 3 24.26 -0.05 -7.14
C ASN A 3 25.76 -0.16 -7.48
N PRO A 4 26.65 -0.22 -6.50
CA PRO A 4 28.09 -0.25 -6.76
C PRO A 4 28.59 -1.53 -7.45
N TYR A 5 27.79 -2.58 -7.48
CA TYR A 5 28.12 -3.89 -8.04
C TYR A 5 27.37 -4.20 -9.34
N SER A 6 26.58 -3.27 -9.85
CA SER A 6 25.78 -3.45 -11.07
C SER A 6 25.89 -2.22 -11.98
N PHE A 7 25.81 -2.46 -13.28
CA PHE A 7 25.74 -1.37 -14.26
C PHE A 7 24.43 -0.59 -14.16
N PHE A 8 23.36 -1.25 -13.75
CA PHE A 8 22.05 -0.63 -13.56
C PHE A 8 21.81 -0.30 -12.08
N GLY A 9 21.27 0.87 -11.83
CA GLY A 9 20.80 1.25 -10.50
C GLY A 9 19.49 0.56 -10.13
N VAL A 10 19.13 0.60 -8.84
CA VAL A 10 17.86 0.11 -8.33
C VAL A 10 16.82 1.22 -8.42
N GLY A 11 15.68 0.93 -9.03
CA GLY A 11 14.56 1.85 -9.15
C GLY A 11 13.79 2.00 -7.85
N LEU A 12 13.09 3.13 -7.67
CA LEU A 12 12.23 3.37 -6.52
C LEU A 12 11.07 2.37 -6.48
N ALA A 13 10.51 2.05 -7.64
CA ALA A 13 9.42 1.07 -7.77
C ALA A 13 9.86 -0.33 -7.36
N GLU A 14 11.10 -0.71 -7.67
CA GLU A 14 11.69 -2.00 -7.30
C GLU A 14 11.85 -2.12 -5.78
N ASN A 15 12.27 -1.04 -5.11
CA ASN A 15 12.35 -1.01 -3.65
C ASN A 15 10.97 -1.12 -2.96
N MET A 16 9.90 -0.70 -3.65
CA MET A 16 8.54 -0.76 -3.13
C MET A 16 7.81 -2.08 -3.38
N ASP A 17 8.28 -2.89 -4.32
CA ASP A 17 7.51 -4.03 -4.85
C ASP A 17 7.10 -5.03 -3.75
N ASP A 18 8.04 -5.42 -2.92
CA ASP A 18 7.78 -6.34 -1.80
C ASP A 18 6.74 -5.75 -0.81
N THR A 19 6.89 -4.48 -0.48
CA THR A 19 6.00 -3.81 0.48
C THR A 19 4.61 -3.61 -0.11
N GLN A 20 4.51 -3.31 -1.39
CA GLN A 20 3.25 -3.18 -2.11
C GLN A 20 2.54 -4.53 -2.20
N THR A 21 3.27 -5.61 -2.45
CA THR A 21 2.74 -6.97 -2.46
C THR A 21 2.16 -7.35 -1.10
N LEU A 22 2.84 -7.03 0.00
CA LEU A 22 2.33 -7.21 1.36
C LEU A 22 1.06 -6.41 1.62
N MET A 23 1.03 -5.13 1.26
CA MET A 23 -0.17 -4.28 1.41
C MET A 23 -1.37 -4.85 0.65
N ASN A 24 -1.16 -5.28 -0.60
CA ASN A 24 -2.20 -5.89 -1.41
C ASN A 24 -2.71 -7.20 -0.77
N GLY A 25 -1.81 -8.01 -0.19
CA GLY A 25 -2.17 -9.23 0.53
C GLY A 25 -3.05 -8.94 1.75
N PHE A 26 -2.67 -8.01 2.60
CA PHE A 26 -3.45 -7.64 3.79
C PHE A 26 -4.80 -7.04 3.44
N MET A 27 -4.87 -6.21 2.38
CA MET A 27 -6.15 -5.67 1.94
C MET A 27 -7.09 -6.77 1.43
N ARG A 28 -6.60 -7.72 0.62
CA ARG A 28 -7.40 -8.86 0.15
C ARG A 28 -7.88 -9.71 1.31
N MET A 29 -6.98 -10.10 2.24
CA MET A 29 -7.37 -10.85 3.45
C MET A 29 -8.42 -10.11 4.29
N SER A 30 -8.33 -8.79 4.38
CA SER A 30 -9.31 -7.97 5.10
C SER A 30 -10.69 -8.03 4.44
N VAL A 31 -10.75 -7.91 3.12
CA VAL A 31 -11.99 -8.01 2.34
C VAL A 31 -12.58 -9.44 2.44
N ASP A 32 -11.76 -10.47 2.23
CA ASP A 32 -12.20 -11.86 2.29
C ASP A 32 -12.73 -12.21 3.68
N ASN A 33 -12.03 -11.79 4.74
CA ASN A 33 -12.49 -11.98 6.10
C ASN A 33 -13.80 -11.22 6.39
N ALA A 34 -13.95 -9.99 5.89
CA ALA A 34 -15.18 -9.23 6.05
C ALA A 34 -16.37 -9.94 5.39
N VAL A 35 -16.17 -10.53 4.21
CA VAL A 35 -17.19 -11.32 3.51
C VAL A 35 -17.53 -12.59 4.31
N LEU A 36 -16.53 -13.35 4.77
CA LEU A 36 -16.74 -14.58 5.53
C LEU A 36 -17.37 -14.31 6.90
N SER A 37 -16.89 -13.32 7.63
CA SER A 37 -17.41 -12.98 8.96
C SER A 37 -18.77 -12.29 8.92
N GLY A 38 -19.07 -11.61 7.80
CA GLY A 38 -20.38 -10.98 7.56
C GLY A 38 -21.48 -11.99 7.23
N ASN A 39 -21.12 -13.15 6.70
CA ASN A 39 -22.05 -14.20 6.35
C ASN A 39 -22.22 -15.18 7.52
N LEU A 40 -23.48 -15.51 7.81
CA LEU A 40 -23.83 -16.52 8.80
C LEU A 40 -23.74 -17.91 8.16
N LEU A 41 -22.92 -18.78 8.75
CA LEU A 41 -22.97 -20.20 8.45
C LEU A 41 -24.13 -20.82 9.22
N ILE A 42 -25.00 -21.51 8.53
CA ILE A 42 -26.18 -22.13 9.11
C ILE A 42 -26.02 -23.63 8.99
N GLU A 43 -25.97 -24.31 10.14
CA GLU A 43 -26.02 -25.73 10.26
C GLU A 43 -27.46 -26.13 10.57
N VAL A 44 -27.98 -27.11 9.84
CA VAL A 44 -29.36 -27.54 9.92
C VAL A 44 -29.40 -29.04 10.22
N ASP A 45 -30.04 -29.40 11.30
CA ASP A 45 -30.38 -30.81 11.60
C ASP A 45 -31.75 -31.14 11.00
N GLU A 46 -31.72 -31.77 9.83
CA GLU A 46 -32.93 -32.15 9.10
C GLU A 46 -33.80 -33.17 9.85
N THR A 47 -33.18 -33.95 10.75
CA THR A 47 -33.93 -34.98 11.52
C THR A 47 -34.88 -34.38 12.54
N ASN A 48 -34.59 -33.18 13.02
CA ASN A 48 -35.37 -32.42 13.98
C ASN A 48 -36.34 -31.41 13.35
N LEU A 49 -36.31 -31.26 12.03
CA LEU A 49 -37.20 -30.38 11.28
C LEU A 49 -38.36 -31.15 10.63
N VAL A 50 -39.47 -30.44 10.38
CA VAL A 50 -40.58 -31.02 9.61
C VAL A 50 -40.14 -31.25 8.16
N PRO A 51 -40.26 -32.48 7.61
CA PRO A 51 -39.86 -32.80 6.26
C PRO A 51 -40.47 -31.91 5.20
N GLY A 52 -39.71 -31.55 4.15
CA GLY A 52 -40.19 -30.74 3.02
C GLY A 52 -40.33 -29.24 3.32
N GLN A 53 -39.78 -28.76 4.41
CA GLN A 53 -39.74 -27.35 4.75
C GLN A 53 -38.66 -26.61 3.93
N ASP A 54 -39.01 -25.44 3.41
CA ASP A 54 -38.06 -24.56 2.74
C ASP A 54 -37.00 -24.06 3.74
N LEU A 55 -35.71 -24.28 3.43
CA LEU A 55 -34.56 -23.91 4.27
C LEU A 55 -34.01 -22.51 3.96
N SER A 56 -34.58 -21.80 3.01
CA SER A 56 -34.17 -20.42 2.70
C SER A 56 -34.35 -19.52 3.93
N VAL A 57 -33.33 -18.68 4.22
CA VAL A 57 -33.33 -17.81 5.41
C VAL A 57 -33.62 -16.39 5.00
N TYR A 58 -34.69 -15.80 5.58
CA TYR A 58 -35.04 -14.39 5.40
C TYR A 58 -35.62 -13.83 6.71
N PRO A 59 -35.67 -12.52 6.91
CA PRO A 59 -36.22 -11.90 8.11
C PRO A 59 -37.67 -12.34 8.36
N GLY A 60 -37.96 -12.79 9.58
CA GLY A 60 -39.31 -13.25 9.96
C GLY A 60 -39.64 -14.71 9.58
N LYS A 61 -38.68 -15.47 9.01
CA LYS A 61 -38.88 -16.89 8.72
C LYS A 61 -39.11 -17.68 10.00
N VAL A 62 -40.13 -18.53 9.97
CA VAL A 62 -40.49 -19.47 11.05
C VAL A 62 -40.14 -20.89 10.62
N PHE A 63 -39.24 -21.53 11.32
CA PHE A 63 -38.93 -22.94 11.15
C PHE A 63 -39.77 -23.80 12.10
N ARG A 64 -40.42 -24.84 11.56
CA ARG A 64 -41.23 -25.78 12.34
C ARG A 64 -40.37 -26.99 12.68
N ARG A 65 -40.39 -27.35 13.95
CA ARG A 65 -39.60 -28.41 14.52
C ARG A 65 -40.49 -29.62 14.86
N GLN A 66 -39.99 -30.83 14.62
CA GLN A 66 -40.65 -32.07 14.92
C GLN A 66 -40.17 -32.71 16.23
N GLY A 67 -38.95 -32.37 16.67
CA GLY A 67 -38.34 -32.89 17.89
C GLY A 67 -37.17 -32.01 18.40
N GLY A 68 -36.46 -32.49 19.42
CA GLY A 68 -35.29 -31.82 19.99
C GLY A 68 -35.60 -30.60 20.87
N ALA A 69 -34.59 -30.03 21.52
CA ALA A 69 -34.72 -28.81 22.31
C ALA A 69 -34.71 -27.55 21.42
N PRO A 70 -35.26 -26.39 21.90
CA PRO A 70 -35.16 -25.13 21.18
C PRO A 70 -33.69 -24.77 20.86
N GLY A 71 -33.42 -24.40 19.60
CA GLY A 71 -32.07 -24.03 19.14
C GLY A 71 -31.19 -25.18 18.69
N GLN A 72 -31.61 -26.45 18.77
CA GLN A 72 -30.81 -27.60 18.32
C GLN A 72 -31.00 -27.92 16.83
N ALA A 73 -32.17 -27.61 16.26
CA ALA A 73 -32.45 -27.93 14.86
C ALA A 73 -31.77 -26.99 13.85
N ILE A 74 -31.48 -25.77 14.25
CA ILE A 74 -30.79 -24.77 13.41
C ILE A 74 -29.79 -24.05 14.29
N PHE A 75 -28.54 -24.11 13.90
CA PHE A 75 -27.44 -23.45 14.60
C PHE A 75 -26.71 -22.48 13.65
N GLY A 76 -26.57 -21.23 14.06
CA GLY A 76 -25.86 -20.21 13.30
C GLY A 76 -24.49 -19.94 13.89
N THR A 77 -23.47 -20.12 13.07
CA THR A 77 -22.08 -19.85 13.44
C THR A 77 -21.51 -18.72 12.57
N LYS A 78 -20.69 -17.87 13.16
CA LYS A 78 -19.96 -16.83 12.45
C LYS A 78 -18.46 -17.11 12.52
N PHE A 79 -17.75 -16.85 11.42
CA PHE A 79 -16.30 -16.76 11.47
C PHE A 79 -15.84 -15.55 12.30
N PRO A 80 -14.71 -15.66 13.02
CA PRO A 80 -14.17 -14.53 13.75
C PRO A 80 -13.77 -13.42 12.78
N ASN A 81 -14.11 -12.18 13.14
CA ASN A 81 -13.72 -11.02 12.37
C ASN A 81 -12.32 -10.55 12.80
N VAL A 82 -11.33 -10.73 11.93
CA VAL A 82 -9.94 -10.29 12.09
C VAL A 82 -9.57 -9.16 11.13
N SER A 83 -10.57 -8.47 10.59
CA SER A 83 -10.33 -7.39 9.62
C SER A 83 -9.55 -6.22 10.24
N ASN A 84 -9.77 -5.92 11.53
CA ASN A 84 -9.05 -4.85 12.21
C ASN A 84 -7.56 -5.14 12.36
N GLU A 85 -7.20 -6.39 12.67
CA GLU A 85 -5.81 -6.82 12.75
C GLU A 85 -5.13 -6.74 11.38
N ASN A 86 -5.82 -7.16 10.33
CA ASN A 86 -5.32 -7.07 8.96
C ASN A 86 -5.12 -5.60 8.53
N LEU A 87 -6.02 -4.69 8.91
CA LEU A 87 -5.87 -3.26 8.63
C LEU A 87 -4.69 -2.65 9.41
N GLN A 88 -4.45 -3.07 10.65
CA GLN A 88 -3.26 -2.64 11.40
C GLN A 88 -1.97 -3.12 10.74
N LEU A 89 -1.93 -4.35 10.21
CA LEU A 89 -0.80 -4.88 9.46
C LEU A 89 -0.61 -4.11 8.14
N PHE A 90 -1.70 -3.76 7.46
CA PHE A 90 -1.67 -2.89 6.28
C PHE A 90 -1.05 -1.53 6.60
N ASP A 91 -1.45 -0.88 7.71
CA ASP A 91 -0.88 0.40 8.13
C ASP A 91 0.61 0.29 8.47
N LYS A 92 1.03 -0.84 9.07
CA LYS A 92 2.46 -1.11 9.31
C LYS A 92 3.24 -1.32 8.02
N ALA A 93 2.68 -2.06 7.06
CA ALA A 93 3.30 -2.22 5.75
C ALA A 93 3.41 -0.88 5.00
N ARG A 94 2.41 -0.01 5.12
CA ARG A 94 2.45 1.35 4.59
C ARG A 94 3.58 2.19 5.23
N GLN A 95 3.76 2.11 6.55
CA GLN A 95 4.89 2.79 7.22
C GLN A 95 6.24 2.28 6.70
N LEU A 96 6.39 0.96 6.49
CA LEU A 96 7.59 0.38 5.89
C LEU A 96 7.82 0.87 4.46
N ALA A 97 6.76 1.04 3.66
CA ALA A 97 6.85 1.63 2.33
C ALA A 97 7.38 3.08 2.37
N ASP A 98 6.85 3.90 3.28
CA ASP A 98 7.29 5.27 3.48
C ASP A 98 8.78 5.31 3.89
N GLU A 99 9.21 4.42 4.77
CA GLU A 99 10.60 4.31 5.21
C GLU A 99 11.54 3.83 4.10
N SER A 100 11.14 2.81 3.33
CA SER A 100 11.96 2.23 2.26
C SER A 100 12.15 3.18 1.08
N THR A 101 11.15 4.00 0.78
CA THR A 101 11.22 4.97 -0.32
C THR A 101 11.85 6.30 0.08
N GLY A 102 11.87 6.60 1.38
CA GLY A 102 12.26 7.91 1.89
C GLY A 102 11.26 9.04 1.54
N PHE A 103 10.03 8.68 1.13
CA PHE A 103 8.93 9.61 0.86
C PHE A 103 7.85 9.47 1.93
N PRO A 104 8.03 10.05 3.11
CA PRO A 104 7.07 9.89 4.19
C PRO A 104 5.74 10.57 3.88
N SER A 105 4.65 10.02 4.42
CA SER A 105 3.28 10.46 4.16
C SER A 105 3.01 11.92 4.52
N PHE A 106 3.75 12.50 5.47
CA PHE A 106 3.64 13.93 5.79
C PHE A 106 4.14 14.85 4.68
N ALA A 107 5.03 14.39 3.79
CA ALA A 107 5.46 15.14 2.62
C ALA A 107 4.33 15.36 1.60
N HIS A 108 3.29 14.52 1.64
CA HIS A 108 2.09 14.61 0.82
C HIS A 108 0.92 15.34 1.50
N GLY A 109 1.17 16.05 2.62
CA GLY A 109 0.17 16.84 3.31
C GLY A 109 -0.73 16.06 4.28
N GLN A 110 -0.42 14.80 4.58
CA GLN A 110 -1.10 14.09 5.66
C GLN A 110 -0.69 14.66 7.02
N THR A 111 -1.62 15.31 7.69
CA THR A 111 -1.47 15.85 9.04
C THR A 111 -1.69 14.72 10.06
N GLY A 112 -0.68 13.94 10.37
CA GLY A 112 -0.81 12.82 11.32
C GLY A 112 0.38 12.67 12.28
N VAL A 113 1.38 13.53 12.18
CA VAL A 113 2.55 13.48 13.07
C VAL A 113 2.19 14.15 14.40
N GLN A 114 1.81 13.34 15.39
CA GLN A 114 1.58 13.83 16.74
C GLN A 114 2.89 14.39 17.34
N GLY A 115 2.86 15.64 17.74
CA GLY A 115 3.89 16.28 18.54
C GLY A 115 4.80 17.26 17.79
N VAL A 116 5.51 16.85 16.76
CA VAL A 116 6.54 17.69 16.08
C VAL A 116 5.92 18.61 15.00
N GLY A 117 4.80 18.23 14.41
CA GLY A 117 4.13 18.98 13.34
C GLY A 117 3.27 20.16 13.81
N ARG A 118 3.24 20.51 15.11
CA ARG A 118 2.38 21.59 15.62
C ARG A 118 3.02 22.98 15.55
N THR A 119 4.31 23.08 15.28
CA THR A 119 5.02 24.37 15.14
C THR A 119 5.53 24.56 13.73
N ALA A 120 5.55 25.80 13.23
CA ALA A 120 6.06 26.11 11.90
C ALA A 120 7.51 25.66 11.71
N SER A 121 8.36 25.78 12.73
CA SER A 121 9.75 25.30 12.69
C SER A 121 9.84 23.76 12.65
N GLY A 122 8.98 23.06 13.39
CA GLY A 122 8.93 21.60 13.34
C GLY A 122 8.51 21.07 11.97
N ILE A 123 7.51 21.66 11.35
CA ILE A 123 7.09 21.33 9.98
C ILE A 123 8.23 21.60 8.98
N SER A 124 8.90 22.75 9.11
CA SER A 124 10.03 23.10 8.24
C SER A 124 11.19 22.10 8.37
N MET A 125 11.53 21.65 9.59
CA MET A 125 12.56 20.64 9.81
C MET A 125 12.18 19.29 9.19
N LEU A 126 10.93 18.85 9.35
CA LEU A 126 10.42 17.62 8.74
C LEU A 126 10.44 17.69 7.21
N MET A 127 9.99 18.80 6.62
CA MET A 127 10.04 19.00 5.18
C MET A 127 11.47 19.01 4.63
N ASN A 128 12.42 19.61 5.36
CA ASN A 128 13.81 19.60 4.96
C ASN A 128 14.43 18.19 5.05
N ALA A 129 14.07 17.41 6.06
CA ALA A 129 14.50 16.01 6.18
C ALA A 129 13.96 15.15 5.03
N ALA A 130 12.68 15.26 4.73
CA ALA A 130 12.05 14.58 3.58
C ALA A 130 12.66 14.99 2.23
N ALA A 131 12.97 16.28 2.08
CA ALA A 131 13.62 16.79 0.87
C ALA A 131 15.04 16.26 0.66
N GLY A 132 15.70 15.73 1.70
CA GLY A 132 17.04 15.18 1.62
C GLY A 132 17.15 14.01 0.64
N SER A 133 16.24 13.04 0.73
CA SER A 133 16.19 11.88 -0.18
C SER A 133 15.95 12.30 -1.63
N ILE A 134 14.97 13.20 -1.83
CA ILE A 134 14.63 13.74 -3.16
C ILE A 134 15.83 14.49 -3.77
N LYS A 135 16.52 15.32 -2.99
CA LYS A 135 17.71 16.05 -3.44
C LYS A 135 18.83 15.10 -3.88
N THR A 136 19.01 13.98 -3.20
CA THR A 136 20.01 12.98 -3.58
C THR A 136 19.67 12.36 -4.93
N VAL A 137 18.41 12.02 -5.18
CA VAL A 137 17.97 11.49 -6.48
C VAL A 137 18.19 12.52 -7.59
N ILE A 138 17.78 13.77 -7.37
CA ILE A 138 17.98 14.86 -8.35
C ILE A 138 19.47 15.06 -8.63
N LYS A 139 20.29 15.11 -7.58
CA LYS A 139 21.74 15.25 -7.75
C LYS A 139 22.36 14.11 -8.55
N ASN A 140 21.93 12.88 -8.35
CA ASN A 140 22.39 11.74 -9.15
C ASN A 140 22.01 11.91 -10.63
N VAL A 141 20.80 12.38 -10.93
CA VAL A 141 20.38 12.67 -12.31
C VAL A 141 21.22 13.79 -12.92
N ASP A 142 21.48 14.87 -12.18
CA ASP A 142 22.31 15.98 -12.64
C ASP A 142 23.75 15.53 -12.93
N ASP A 143 24.38 14.82 -11.99
CA ASP A 143 25.79 14.46 -12.09
C ASP A 143 26.05 13.34 -13.12
N TYR A 144 25.15 12.37 -13.26
CA TYR A 144 25.36 11.19 -14.10
C TYR A 144 24.65 11.23 -15.46
N LEU A 145 23.64 12.08 -15.62
CA LEU A 145 22.89 12.20 -16.88
C LEU A 145 23.06 13.57 -17.52
N LEU A 146 22.63 14.65 -16.84
CA LEU A 146 22.54 15.97 -17.46
C LEU A 146 23.90 16.59 -17.71
N LYS A 147 24.80 16.51 -16.75
CA LYS A 147 26.16 17.06 -16.89
C LYS A 147 26.96 16.38 -17.98
N PRO A 148 27.10 15.04 -18.03
CA PRO A 148 27.79 14.35 -19.13
C PRO A 148 27.13 14.59 -20.48
N LEU A 149 25.81 14.67 -20.55
CA LEU A 149 25.08 14.97 -21.77
C LEU A 149 25.41 16.39 -22.27
N GLY A 150 25.36 17.38 -21.38
CA GLY A 150 25.70 18.77 -21.73
C GLY A 150 27.14 18.91 -22.19
N GLU A 151 28.09 18.28 -21.49
CA GLU A 151 29.51 18.27 -21.90
C GLU A 151 29.69 17.56 -23.25
N GLY A 152 29.00 16.45 -23.48
CA GLY A 152 29.05 15.75 -24.77
C GLY A 152 28.51 16.59 -25.92
N MET A 153 27.36 17.26 -25.72
CA MET A 153 26.78 18.18 -26.71
C MET A 153 27.72 19.35 -27.00
N PHE A 154 28.31 19.95 -25.96
CA PHE A 154 29.28 21.02 -26.13
C PHE A 154 30.49 20.59 -26.95
N ARG A 155 31.12 19.45 -26.61
CA ARG A 155 32.26 18.89 -27.34
C ARG A 155 31.89 18.58 -28.80
N PHE A 156 30.70 18.02 -29.04
CA PHE A 156 30.18 17.75 -30.37
C PHE A 156 30.05 19.04 -31.19
N ASN A 157 29.47 20.08 -30.63
CA ASN A 157 29.33 21.37 -31.28
C ASN A 157 30.68 22.02 -31.56
N MET A 158 31.61 21.94 -30.63
CA MET A 158 32.98 22.45 -30.86
C MET A 158 33.72 21.72 -31.98
N GLN A 159 33.45 20.43 -32.15
CA GLN A 159 34.14 19.59 -33.16
C GLN A 159 33.50 19.71 -34.55
N PHE A 160 32.17 19.78 -34.65
CA PHE A 160 31.44 19.63 -35.90
C PHE A 160 30.74 20.92 -36.37
N ASN A 161 30.57 21.89 -35.51
CA ASN A 161 29.96 23.15 -35.90
C ASN A 161 31.03 24.17 -36.26
N PHE A 162 31.06 24.59 -37.54
CA PHE A 162 32.02 25.52 -38.08
C PHE A 162 31.53 26.98 -38.10
N ASP A 163 30.35 27.28 -37.54
CA ASP A 163 29.84 28.64 -37.43
C ASP A 163 30.64 29.42 -36.37
N PRO A 164 31.37 30.50 -36.75
CA PRO A 164 32.22 31.28 -35.83
C PRO A 164 31.39 31.87 -34.66
N LYS A 165 30.11 32.20 -34.90
CA LYS A 165 29.25 32.76 -33.86
C LYS A 165 28.94 31.78 -32.75
N ILE A 166 28.98 30.47 -33.03
CA ILE A 166 28.69 29.43 -32.05
C ILE A 166 29.98 28.97 -31.35
N ARG A 167 31.12 29.01 -32.04
CA ARG A 167 32.43 28.68 -31.47
C ARG A 167 32.95 29.72 -30.47
N GLY A 168 32.50 31.00 -30.56
CA GLY A 168 32.94 32.06 -29.68
C GLY A 168 34.28 32.66 -30.07
N ASP A 169 34.70 32.47 -31.33
CA ASP A 169 35.89 33.10 -31.95
C ASP A 169 35.60 34.55 -32.39
#